data_9658e79d20aba67c824812614b313124
#
_entry.id   9658e79d20aba67c824812614b313124
#
_cell.length_a   1.000
_cell.length_b   1.000
_cell.length_c   1.000
_cell.angle_alpha   90.00
_cell.angle_beta   90.00
_cell.angle_gamma   90.00
#
_symmetry.space_group_name_H-M   'P 1'
#
loop_
_entity.id
_entity.type
_entity.pdbx_description
1 polymer ?
#
loop_
_entity_poly.entity_id
_entity_poly.type
_entity_poly.pdbx_seq_one_letter_code
_entity_poly.pdbx_strand_id
1 'polypeptide(L)'
;MPNSTTVAQYLPYLRRYARALTGSQAAGDAYVVATLEALIEDPASIEDPRGPRVALYRLFTKIWSSISVNGATSPREGVLPGEQKLANITPLPRQAFLLVALEGFSEPDAARILDIDVATLRVQVEESGRELAAEIATEVLIIEDDTFIAMELETLVEGLGHRVLASPVPTRRRSRSAGSDSPA
;
A
#
# COMPACT_ATOMS: atom_id res chain seq x y z
N MET A 1 19.60 -20.55 25.35
CA MET A 1 19.23 -20.24 23.96
C MET A 1 17.83 -19.62 23.93
N PRO A 2 17.64 -18.38 24.43
CA PRO A 2 16.29 -17.77 24.46
C PRO A 2 15.85 -17.22 23.11
N ASN A 3 16.74 -17.09 22.11
CA ASN A 3 16.47 -16.31 20.91
C ASN A 3 15.65 -17.04 19.83
N SER A 4 15.71 -18.36 19.71
CA SER A 4 15.00 -19.10 18.65
C SER A 4 13.48 -19.11 18.84
N THR A 5 13.00 -19.27 20.06
CA THR A 5 11.54 -19.22 20.36
C THR A 5 10.99 -17.81 20.17
N THR A 6 11.79 -16.80 20.51
CA THR A 6 11.41 -15.39 20.38
C THR A 6 11.28 -14.96 18.91
N VAL A 7 12.16 -15.46 18.02
CA VAL A 7 12.10 -15.17 16.59
C VAL A 7 10.93 -15.89 15.92
N ALA A 8 10.71 -17.16 16.29
CA ALA A 8 9.70 -18.02 15.68
C ALA A 8 8.29 -17.39 15.68
N GLN A 9 7.92 -16.67 16.75
CA GLN A 9 6.62 -16.00 16.86
C GLN A 9 6.43 -14.86 15.84
N TYR A 10 7.51 -14.25 15.34
CA TYR A 10 7.46 -13.14 14.39
C TYR A 10 7.58 -13.59 12.92
N LEU A 11 7.95 -14.85 12.66
CA LEU A 11 8.15 -15.35 11.30
C LEU A 11 6.92 -15.25 10.39
N PRO A 12 5.69 -15.57 10.85
CA PRO A 12 4.51 -15.42 10.01
C PRO A 12 4.30 -13.97 9.54
N TYR A 13 4.56 -13.00 10.42
CA TYR A 13 4.45 -11.57 10.11
C TYR A 13 5.56 -11.12 9.17
N LEU A 14 6.80 -11.52 9.43
CA LEU A 14 7.93 -11.20 8.55
C LEU A 14 7.74 -11.76 7.13
N ARG A 15 7.20 -13.00 7.00
CA ARG A 15 6.87 -13.58 5.69
C ARG A 15 5.79 -12.79 4.97
N ARG A 16 4.73 -12.36 5.68
CA ARG A 16 3.68 -11.51 5.14
C ARG A 16 4.25 -10.18 4.63
N TYR A 17 5.08 -9.52 5.44
CA TYR A 17 5.76 -8.27 5.07
C TYR A 17 6.67 -8.47 3.85
N ALA A 18 7.51 -9.51 3.87
CA ALA A 18 8.43 -9.83 2.78
C ALA A 18 7.68 -10.08 1.46
N ARG A 19 6.55 -10.81 1.52
CA ARG A 19 5.68 -11.04 0.36
C ARG A 19 5.08 -9.73 -0.17
N ALA A 20 4.52 -8.89 0.71
CA ALA A 20 3.95 -7.60 0.33
C ALA A 20 5.01 -6.67 -0.28
N LEU A 21 6.24 -6.70 0.25
CA LEU A 21 7.35 -5.91 -0.24
C LEU A 21 7.87 -6.38 -1.60
N THR A 22 7.98 -7.69 -1.81
CA THR A 22 8.53 -8.29 -3.04
C THR A 22 7.48 -8.51 -4.12
N GLY A 23 6.20 -8.56 -3.77
CA GLY A 23 5.10 -8.95 -4.65
C GLY A 23 5.16 -10.42 -5.08
N SER A 24 5.91 -11.28 -4.37
CA SER A 24 6.08 -12.69 -4.70
C SER A 24 6.37 -13.51 -3.45
N GLN A 25 5.66 -14.62 -3.27
CA GLN A 25 5.90 -15.52 -2.14
C GLN A 25 7.30 -16.11 -2.20
N ALA A 26 7.74 -16.60 -3.36
CA ALA A 26 9.05 -17.22 -3.51
C ALA A 26 10.19 -16.25 -3.21
N ALA A 27 10.11 -15.01 -3.73
CA ALA A 27 11.09 -13.98 -3.46
C ALA A 27 11.05 -13.54 -1.98
N GLY A 28 9.84 -13.35 -1.41
CA GLY A 28 9.69 -13.01 0.01
C GLY A 28 10.29 -14.07 0.92
N ASP A 29 9.98 -15.35 0.68
CA ASP A 29 10.51 -16.46 1.47
C ASP A 29 12.05 -16.55 1.35
N ALA A 30 12.64 -16.28 0.18
CA ALA A 30 14.10 -16.26 0.00
C ALA A 30 14.77 -15.19 0.87
N TYR A 31 14.20 -13.97 0.95
CA TYR A 31 14.72 -12.92 1.85
C TYR A 31 14.55 -13.28 3.33
N VAL A 32 13.47 -13.96 3.69
CA VAL A 32 13.29 -14.45 5.08
C VAL A 32 14.34 -15.51 5.41
N VAL A 33 14.61 -16.45 4.50
CA VAL A 33 15.67 -17.46 4.69
C VAL A 33 17.02 -16.77 4.87
N ALA A 34 17.41 -15.85 3.99
CA ALA A 34 18.66 -15.10 4.11
C ALA A 34 18.75 -14.33 5.44
N THR A 35 17.63 -13.80 5.93
CA THR A 35 17.57 -13.12 7.24
C THR A 35 17.83 -14.09 8.39
N LEU A 36 17.27 -15.30 8.32
CA LEU A 36 17.49 -16.33 9.34
C LEU A 36 18.92 -16.89 9.31
N GLU A 37 19.50 -17.06 8.13
CA GLU A 37 20.90 -17.46 7.97
C GLU A 37 21.84 -16.43 8.59
N ALA A 38 21.65 -15.13 8.29
CA ALA A 38 22.42 -14.06 8.92
C ALA A 38 22.25 -14.00 10.44
N LEU A 39 21.07 -14.32 10.96
CA LEU A 39 20.83 -14.40 12.40
C LEU A 39 21.52 -15.62 13.05
N ILE A 40 21.66 -16.72 12.31
CA ILE A 40 22.41 -17.90 12.79
C ILE A 40 23.91 -17.58 12.86
N GLU A 41 24.43 -16.85 11.88
CA GLU A 41 25.83 -16.43 11.83
C GLU A 41 26.18 -15.40 12.92
N ASP A 42 25.29 -14.42 13.15
CA ASP A 42 25.41 -13.41 14.19
C ASP A 42 24.14 -13.32 15.06
N PRO A 43 24.03 -14.16 16.11
CA PRO A 43 22.88 -14.13 17.02
C PRO A 43 22.73 -12.82 17.81
N ALA A 44 23.78 -12.00 17.91
CA ALA A 44 23.72 -10.70 18.59
C ALA A 44 22.94 -9.67 17.77
N SER A 45 22.79 -9.87 16.48
CA SER A 45 22.03 -8.98 15.59
C SER A 45 20.54 -8.84 15.96
N ILE A 46 20.00 -9.76 16.82
CA ILE A 46 18.62 -9.65 17.35
C ILE A 46 18.52 -8.75 18.58
N GLU A 47 19.62 -8.25 19.10
CA GLU A 47 19.65 -7.37 20.25
C GLU A 47 19.40 -5.93 19.80
N ASP A 48 18.25 -5.39 20.19
CA ASP A 48 17.89 -3.99 19.97
C ASP A 48 17.18 -3.45 21.22
N PRO A 49 17.47 -2.21 21.65
CA PRO A 49 16.80 -1.57 22.80
C PRO A 49 15.27 -1.52 22.67
N ARG A 50 14.75 -1.57 21.45
CA ARG A 50 13.31 -1.60 21.14
C ARG A 50 12.73 -3.00 21.01
N GLY A 51 13.54 -4.00 21.27
CA GLY A 51 13.13 -5.41 21.30
C GLY A 51 13.41 -6.20 20.03
N PRO A 52 13.26 -7.53 20.13
CA PRO A 52 13.68 -8.46 19.08
C PRO A 52 12.88 -8.35 17.79
N ARG A 53 11.63 -7.88 17.84
CA ARG A 53 10.82 -7.65 16.64
C ARG A 53 11.43 -6.54 15.79
N VAL A 54 11.80 -5.41 16.39
CA VAL A 54 12.44 -4.30 15.69
C VAL A 54 13.79 -4.74 15.12
N ALA A 55 14.59 -5.46 15.89
CA ALA A 55 15.87 -5.99 15.44
C ALA A 55 15.73 -6.91 14.22
N LEU A 56 14.76 -7.82 14.24
CA LEU A 56 14.51 -8.75 13.14
C LEU A 56 14.13 -8.02 11.83
N TYR A 57 13.23 -7.05 11.90
CA TYR A 57 12.84 -6.27 10.72
C TYR A 57 13.96 -5.36 10.23
N ARG A 58 14.78 -4.83 11.15
CA ARG A 58 15.97 -4.05 10.80
C ARG A 58 17.01 -4.90 10.07
N LEU A 59 17.27 -6.13 10.53
CA LEU A 59 18.15 -7.07 9.85
C LEU A 59 17.61 -7.41 8.45
N PHE A 60 16.33 -7.73 8.34
CA PHE A 60 15.67 -7.97 7.07
C PHE A 60 15.84 -6.79 6.10
N THR A 61 15.61 -5.56 6.56
CA THR A 61 15.73 -4.34 5.74
C THR A 61 17.16 -4.14 5.23
N LYS A 62 18.17 -4.42 6.04
CA LYS A 62 19.58 -4.38 5.62
C LYS A 62 19.88 -5.37 4.50
N ILE A 63 19.40 -6.60 4.64
CA ILE A 63 19.59 -7.65 3.62
C ILE A 63 18.83 -7.27 2.35
N TRP A 64 17.59 -6.84 2.46
CA TRP A 64 16.79 -6.34 1.34
C TRP A 64 17.54 -5.24 0.57
N SER A 65 18.03 -4.23 1.25
CA SER A 65 18.73 -3.09 0.64
C SER A 65 20.04 -3.51 -0.01
N SER A 66 20.78 -4.47 0.55
CA SER A 66 22.04 -4.94 0.00
C SER A 66 21.88 -5.73 -1.30
N ILE A 67 20.79 -6.50 -1.44
CA ILE A 67 20.52 -7.33 -2.61
C ILE A 67 19.77 -6.54 -3.70
N SER A 68 18.84 -5.64 -3.32
CA SER A 68 18.04 -4.88 -4.28
C SER A 68 18.86 -3.87 -5.09
N VAL A 69 20.00 -3.41 -4.57
CA VAL A 69 20.97 -2.59 -5.33
C VAL A 69 21.56 -3.34 -6.52
N ASN A 70 21.59 -4.68 -6.47
CA ASN A 70 22.22 -5.52 -7.49
C ASN A 70 21.23 -6.24 -8.44
N GLY A 71 19.92 -6.11 -8.23
CA GLY A 71 18.88 -6.84 -8.97
C GLY A 71 17.80 -5.93 -9.54
N ALA A 72 17.89 -5.62 -10.84
CA ALA A 72 16.77 -5.06 -11.59
C ALA A 72 15.59 -6.04 -11.53
N THR A 73 14.44 -5.55 -11.08
CA THR A 73 13.18 -6.29 -10.99
C THR A 73 12.72 -6.76 -12.37
N SER A 74 12.81 -8.06 -12.62
CA SER A 74 12.19 -8.70 -13.80
C SER A 74 10.65 -8.63 -13.70
N PRO A 75 9.91 -8.46 -14.81
CA PRO A 75 8.46 -8.55 -14.83
C PRO A 75 8.01 -9.90 -14.31
N ARG A 76 7.02 -9.91 -13.42
CA ARG A 76 6.53 -11.12 -12.75
C ARG A 76 5.22 -11.59 -13.35
N GLU A 77 5.20 -12.82 -13.88
CA GLU A 77 3.98 -13.53 -14.25
C GLU A 77 3.32 -14.11 -12.99
N GLY A 78 1.98 -13.99 -12.89
CA GLY A 78 1.19 -14.67 -11.86
C GLY A 78 0.96 -13.90 -10.56
N VAL A 79 1.18 -12.58 -10.52
CA VAL A 79 0.94 -11.74 -9.35
C VAL A 79 -0.53 -11.29 -9.30
N LEU A 80 -1.15 -11.32 -8.11
CA LEU A 80 -2.52 -10.81 -7.92
C LEU A 80 -2.59 -9.29 -8.17
N PRO A 81 -3.73 -8.76 -8.68
CA PRO A 81 -3.86 -7.33 -9.03
C PRO A 81 -3.49 -6.37 -7.88
N GLY A 82 -3.82 -6.72 -6.63
CA GLY A 82 -3.45 -5.92 -5.46
C GLY A 82 -1.95 -5.93 -5.14
N GLU A 83 -1.27 -7.05 -5.36
CA GLU A 83 0.18 -7.18 -5.18
C GLU A 83 0.95 -6.40 -6.26
N GLN A 84 0.41 -6.34 -7.50
CA GLN A 84 0.99 -5.52 -8.57
C GLN A 84 0.93 -4.04 -8.25
N LYS A 85 -0.18 -3.55 -7.70
CA LYS A 85 -0.34 -2.15 -7.30
C LYS A 85 0.69 -1.73 -6.25
N LEU A 86 0.91 -2.57 -5.23
CA LEU A 86 1.97 -2.33 -4.25
C LEU A 86 3.37 -2.41 -4.85
N ALA A 87 3.58 -3.25 -5.86
CA ALA A 87 4.88 -3.38 -6.53
C ALA A 87 5.28 -2.14 -7.34
N ASN A 88 4.31 -1.32 -7.76
CA ASN A 88 4.55 -0.09 -8.50
C ASN A 88 4.96 1.10 -7.60
N ILE A 89 4.77 0.98 -6.29
CA ILE A 89 5.20 2.01 -5.34
C ILE A 89 6.73 1.99 -5.20
N THR A 90 7.34 3.18 -5.13
CA THR A 90 8.77 3.35 -4.92
C THR A 90 9.26 2.57 -3.69
N PRO A 91 10.44 1.92 -3.72
CA PRO A 91 10.85 0.96 -2.68
C PRO A 91 10.85 1.48 -1.25
N LEU A 92 11.35 2.69 -0.98
CA LEU A 92 11.41 3.24 0.38
C LEU A 92 10.03 3.68 0.90
N PRO A 93 9.20 4.43 0.15
CA PRO A 93 7.81 4.69 0.52
C PRO A 93 7.03 3.42 0.83
N ARG A 94 7.17 2.37 0.00
CA ARG A 94 6.51 1.08 0.22
C ARG A 94 6.93 0.44 1.53
N GLN A 95 8.23 0.40 1.83
CA GLN A 95 8.72 -0.14 3.10
C GLN A 95 8.13 0.62 4.29
N ALA A 96 8.17 1.96 4.25
CA ALA A 96 7.64 2.82 5.29
C ALA A 96 6.13 2.56 5.52
N PHE A 97 5.36 2.54 4.45
CA PHE A 97 3.93 2.27 4.50
C PHE A 97 3.61 0.88 5.07
N LEU A 98 4.28 -0.17 4.59
CA LEU A 98 4.04 -1.53 5.04
C LEU A 98 4.43 -1.73 6.51
N LEU A 99 5.50 -1.09 7.00
CA LEU A 99 5.87 -1.16 8.42
C LEU A 99 4.81 -0.53 9.33
N VAL A 100 4.28 0.62 8.95
CA VAL A 100 3.29 1.35 9.75
C VAL A 100 1.89 0.75 9.58
N ALA A 101 1.40 0.62 8.35
CA ALA A 101 0.01 0.25 8.06
C ALA A 101 -0.25 -1.26 8.16
N LEU A 102 0.66 -2.12 7.67
CA LEU A 102 0.48 -3.57 7.65
C LEU A 102 0.99 -4.22 8.94
N GLU A 103 2.18 -3.81 9.39
CA GLU A 103 2.84 -4.42 10.54
C GLU A 103 2.53 -3.72 11.87
N GLY A 104 1.98 -2.51 11.85
CA GLY A 104 1.57 -1.76 13.03
C GLY A 104 2.75 -1.32 13.91
N PHE A 105 3.92 -1.06 13.33
CA PHE A 105 5.01 -0.43 14.06
C PHE A 105 4.68 1.02 14.38
N SER A 106 5.15 1.49 15.54
CA SER A 106 5.15 2.93 15.83
C SER A 106 6.07 3.67 14.85
N GLU A 107 5.80 4.94 14.57
CA GLU A 107 6.67 5.76 13.72
C GLU A 107 8.14 5.74 14.17
N PRO A 108 8.47 5.88 15.48
CA PRO A 108 9.85 5.79 15.93
C PRO A 108 10.49 4.41 15.69
N ASP A 109 9.71 3.31 15.75
CA ASP A 109 10.24 1.97 15.50
C ASP A 109 10.43 1.73 14.00
N ALA A 110 9.47 2.16 13.17
CA ALA A 110 9.59 2.06 11.72
C ALA A 110 10.76 2.90 11.17
N ALA A 111 10.94 4.11 11.68
CA ALA A 111 12.09 4.97 11.35
C ALA A 111 13.43 4.31 11.71
N ARG A 112 13.50 3.69 12.91
CA ARG A 112 14.68 2.91 13.32
C ARG A 112 14.93 1.69 12.45
N ILE A 113 13.88 0.97 12.03
CA ILE A 113 14.00 -0.19 11.12
C ILE A 113 14.61 0.25 9.78
N LEU A 114 14.17 1.39 9.25
CA LEU A 114 14.61 1.92 7.96
C LEU A 114 15.92 2.73 8.03
N ASP A 115 16.44 2.97 9.24
CA ASP A 115 17.62 3.80 9.50
C ASP A 115 17.47 5.24 8.98
N ILE A 116 16.28 5.83 9.19
CA ILE A 116 15.91 7.20 8.82
C ILE A 116 15.34 7.93 10.06
N ASP A 117 15.20 9.24 9.98
CA ASP A 117 14.49 10.01 11.02
C ASP A 117 12.96 9.94 10.84
N VAL A 118 12.22 10.27 11.92
CA VAL A 118 10.75 10.19 11.94
C VAL A 118 10.10 11.17 10.97
N ALA A 119 10.70 12.35 10.74
CA ALA A 119 10.16 13.32 9.80
C ALA A 119 10.25 12.79 8.36
N THR A 120 11.37 12.20 8.00
CA THR A 120 11.57 11.50 6.72
C THR A 120 10.60 10.34 6.58
N LEU A 121 10.39 9.52 7.65
CA LEU A 121 9.42 8.42 7.61
C LEU A 121 8.02 8.91 7.24
N ARG A 122 7.55 9.99 7.85
CA ARG A 122 6.22 10.56 7.56
C ARG A 122 6.09 10.96 6.10
N VAL A 123 7.10 11.61 5.54
CA VAL A 123 7.13 11.96 4.11
C VAL A 123 7.03 10.71 3.24
N GLN A 124 7.76 9.63 3.57
CA GLN A 124 7.72 8.39 2.81
C GLN A 124 6.35 7.69 2.90
N VAL A 125 5.70 7.72 4.07
CA VAL A 125 4.34 7.17 4.24
C VAL A 125 3.32 7.97 3.44
N GLU A 126 3.40 9.30 3.45
CA GLU A 126 2.55 10.17 2.62
C GLU A 126 2.74 9.93 1.13
N GLU A 127 4.00 9.81 0.68
CA GLU A 127 4.33 9.52 -0.71
C GLU A 127 3.71 8.21 -1.17
N SER A 128 3.88 7.14 -0.37
CA SER A 128 3.26 5.85 -0.63
C SER A 128 1.74 5.95 -0.71
N GLY A 129 1.11 6.74 0.17
CA GLY A 129 -0.33 6.97 0.13
C GLY A 129 -0.79 7.63 -1.17
N ARG A 130 -0.03 8.62 -1.67
CA ARG A 130 -0.30 9.30 -2.94
C ARG A 130 -0.10 8.37 -4.14
N GLU A 131 1.00 7.61 -4.17
CA GLU A 131 1.26 6.63 -5.23
C GLU A 131 0.17 5.55 -5.26
N LEU A 132 -0.25 5.04 -4.09
CA LEU A 132 -1.31 4.04 -3.98
C LEU A 132 -2.67 4.60 -4.43
N ALA A 133 -3.01 5.84 -4.03
CA ALA A 133 -4.24 6.49 -4.46
C ALA A 133 -4.28 6.64 -5.99
N ALA A 134 -3.17 7.01 -6.61
CA ALA A 134 -3.06 7.11 -8.07
C ALA A 134 -3.27 5.75 -8.77
N GLU A 135 -2.73 4.66 -8.18
CA GLU A 135 -2.86 3.30 -8.72
C GLU A 135 -4.29 2.72 -8.58
N ILE A 136 -5.06 3.14 -7.59
CA ILE A 136 -6.44 2.68 -7.38
C ILE A 136 -7.47 3.64 -7.98
N ALA A 137 -7.05 4.81 -8.48
CA ALA A 137 -7.94 5.75 -9.11
C ALA A 137 -8.69 5.11 -10.29
N THR A 138 -10.02 5.28 -10.31
CA THR A 138 -10.88 4.77 -11.38
C THR A 138 -11.79 5.88 -11.87
N GLU A 139 -12.31 5.69 -13.08
CA GLU A 139 -13.35 6.56 -13.62
C GLU A 139 -14.71 6.10 -13.10
N VAL A 140 -15.46 7.01 -12.50
CA VAL A 140 -16.79 6.75 -11.92
C VAL A 140 -17.83 7.56 -12.67
N LEU A 141 -18.88 6.91 -13.15
CA LEU A 141 -20.03 7.57 -13.74
C LEU A 141 -21.11 7.71 -12.65
N ILE A 142 -21.48 8.94 -12.33
CA ILE A 142 -22.58 9.24 -11.42
C ILE A 142 -23.86 9.42 -12.26
N ILE A 143 -24.91 8.64 -11.93
CA ILE A 143 -26.22 8.73 -12.54
C ILE A 143 -27.21 9.12 -11.44
N GLU A 144 -27.47 10.42 -11.33
CA GLU A 144 -28.34 11.02 -10.31
C GLU A 144 -29.16 12.13 -10.96
N ASP A 145 -30.46 12.18 -10.68
CA ASP A 145 -31.39 13.18 -11.23
C ASP A 145 -31.52 14.43 -10.36
N ASP A 146 -31.13 14.35 -9.09
CA ASP A 146 -31.01 15.50 -8.20
C ASP A 146 -29.63 16.12 -8.30
N THR A 147 -29.58 17.38 -8.73
CA THR A 147 -28.32 18.10 -8.96
C THR A 147 -27.50 18.28 -7.68
N PHE A 148 -28.15 18.47 -6.53
CA PHE A 148 -27.44 18.65 -5.25
C PHE A 148 -26.80 17.35 -4.80
N ILE A 149 -27.53 16.24 -4.90
CA ILE A 149 -26.99 14.91 -4.58
C ILE A 149 -25.86 14.54 -5.53
N ALA A 150 -26.02 14.83 -6.83
CA ALA A 150 -24.96 14.59 -7.83
C ALA A 150 -23.66 15.33 -7.46
N MET A 151 -23.74 16.61 -7.09
CA MET A 151 -22.57 17.40 -6.69
C MET A 151 -21.93 16.90 -5.38
N GLU A 152 -22.72 16.45 -4.41
CA GLU A 152 -22.20 15.84 -3.18
C GLU A 152 -21.46 14.54 -3.48
N LEU A 153 -22.03 13.67 -4.29
CA LEU A 153 -21.40 12.43 -4.73
C LEU A 153 -20.12 12.69 -5.51
N GLU A 154 -20.12 13.67 -6.42
CA GLU A 154 -18.92 14.09 -7.15
C GLU A 154 -17.80 14.50 -6.19
N THR A 155 -18.11 15.38 -5.22
CA THR A 155 -17.16 15.82 -4.21
C THR A 155 -16.59 14.65 -3.38
N LEU A 156 -17.44 13.71 -2.98
CA LEU A 156 -17.02 12.52 -2.22
C LEU A 156 -16.13 11.61 -3.06
N VAL A 157 -16.51 11.34 -4.29
CA VAL A 157 -15.77 10.45 -5.22
C VAL A 157 -14.41 11.03 -5.57
N GLU A 158 -14.35 12.34 -5.85
CA GLU A 158 -13.10 13.06 -6.11
C GLU A 158 -12.22 13.12 -4.86
N GLY A 159 -12.83 13.34 -3.68
CA GLY A 159 -12.13 13.33 -2.40
C GLY A 159 -11.48 11.96 -2.06
N LEU A 160 -11.99 10.88 -2.64
CA LEU A 160 -11.41 9.54 -2.55
C LEU A 160 -10.32 9.27 -3.61
N GLY A 161 -10.01 10.26 -4.47
CA GLY A 161 -8.99 10.15 -5.51
C GLY A 161 -9.47 9.52 -6.82
N HIS A 162 -10.78 9.31 -6.99
CA HIS A 162 -11.35 8.84 -8.25
C HIS A 162 -11.66 10.00 -9.20
N ARG A 163 -11.82 9.72 -10.49
CA ARG A 163 -12.22 10.71 -11.49
C ARG A 163 -13.70 10.53 -11.83
N VAL A 164 -14.50 11.58 -11.71
CA VAL A 164 -15.89 11.54 -12.13
C VAL A 164 -15.97 11.82 -13.63
N LEU A 165 -16.63 10.91 -14.36
CA LEU A 165 -17.06 11.13 -15.72
C LEU A 165 -18.30 12.03 -15.66
N ALA A 166 -18.37 13.07 -16.51
CA ALA A 166 -19.47 14.02 -16.52
C ALA A 166 -20.84 13.32 -16.48
N SER A 167 -21.63 13.64 -15.45
CA SER A 167 -22.98 13.13 -15.32
C SER A 167 -23.82 13.65 -16.48
N PRO A 168 -24.53 12.81 -17.26
CA PRO A 168 -25.48 13.32 -18.22
C PRO A 168 -26.63 13.94 -17.43
N VAL A 169 -26.70 15.26 -17.41
CA VAL A 169 -27.87 15.97 -16.88
C VAL A 169 -29.10 15.49 -17.67
N PRO A 170 -30.11 14.90 -17.02
CA PRO A 170 -31.29 14.47 -17.74
C PRO A 170 -32.00 15.69 -18.30
N THR A 171 -31.94 15.86 -19.59
CA THR A 171 -32.71 16.88 -20.31
C THR A 171 -34.19 16.54 -20.10
N ARG A 172 -34.84 17.26 -19.20
CA ARG A 172 -36.28 17.19 -18.94
C ARG A 172 -36.99 17.38 -20.27
N ARG A 173 -37.47 16.27 -20.87
CA ARG A 173 -38.30 16.31 -22.05
C ARG A 173 -39.54 17.11 -21.70
N ARG A 174 -39.66 18.38 -22.16
CA ARG A 174 -40.88 19.11 -22.11
C ARG A 174 -41.92 18.32 -22.89
N SER A 175 -42.84 17.69 -22.17
CA SER A 175 -44.08 17.20 -22.77
C SER A 175 -44.82 18.37 -23.35
N ARG A 176 -44.84 18.49 -24.67
CA ARG A 176 -45.81 19.38 -25.36
C ARG A 176 -47.20 18.84 -25.05
N SER A 177 -47.91 19.55 -24.22
CA SER A 177 -49.35 19.42 -24.11
C SER A 177 -49.94 19.80 -25.48
N ALA A 178 -50.42 18.79 -26.23
CA ALA A 178 -51.25 19.02 -27.40
C ALA A 178 -52.54 19.68 -26.90
N GLY A 179 -52.72 20.97 -27.20
CA GLY A 179 -53.98 21.65 -27.07
C GLY A 179 -54.99 21.04 -28.04
N SER A 180 -56.04 20.48 -27.51
CA SER A 180 -57.21 20.11 -28.26
C SER A 180 -57.99 21.40 -28.61
N ASP A 181 -57.78 21.90 -29.82
CA ASP A 181 -58.74 22.78 -30.46
C ASP A 181 -59.83 21.90 -31.10
N SER A 182 -61.03 22.00 -30.56
CA SER A 182 -62.25 21.50 -31.20
C SER A 182 -62.98 22.70 -31.79
N PRO A 183 -63.24 22.76 -33.08
CA PRO A 183 -64.17 23.76 -33.59
C PRO A 183 -65.62 23.28 -33.48
N ALA A 184 -66.52 24.22 -33.24
CA ALA A 184 -67.96 24.12 -33.18
C ALA A 184 -68.61 23.72 -34.49
#